data_51525270237e82083fc1cb48c0653cda
#
_entry.id   51525270237e82083fc1cb48c0653cda
#
_cell.length_a   1.000
_cell.length_b   1.000
_cell.length_c   1.000
_cell.angle_alpha   90.00
_cell.angle_beta   90.00
_cell.angle_gamma   90.00
#
_symmetry.space_group_name_H-M   'P 1'
#
loop_
_entity.id
_entity.type
_entity.pdbx_description
1 polymer ?
#
loop_
_entity_poly.entity_id
_entity_poly.type
_entity_poly.pdbx_seq_one_letter_code
_entity_poly.pdbx_strand_id
1 'polypeptide(L)'
;DKCHIEHYIEAAVAGDEVTRCKPDPEIYLTAASKLGLKAEECIVFEDAEAGIEAAKRAGMRVVALATTFSREFLETTDADLIINDFRDIDVATLRSLVEC
;
A
#
# COMPACT_ATOMS: atom_id res chain seq x y z
N ASP A 1 -0.24 -10.22 12.88
CA ASP A 1 -1.32 -9.85 13.74
C ASP A 1 -1.75 -8.41 13.48
N LYS A 2 -2.63 -7.89 14.31
CA LYS A 2 -3.21 -6.56 14.07
C LYS A 2 -2.18 -5.45 14.05
N CYS A 3 -1.00 -5.67 14.62
CA CYS A 3 0.03 -4.64 14.71
C CYS A 3 0.55 -4.21 13.35
N HIS A 4 0.55 -5.10 12.37
CA HIS A 4 1.03 -4.75 11.03
C HIS A 4 0.16 -3.68 10.41
N ILE A 5 -1.16 -3.80 10.57
CA ILE A 5 -2.10 -2.85 9.98
C ILE A 5 -2.00 -1.50 10.67
N GLU A 6 -1.90 -1.50 11.99
CA GLU A 6 -1.80 -0.28 12.76
C GLU A 6 -0.53 0.48 12.42
N HIS A 7 0.61 -0.22 12.38
CA HIS A 7 1.88 0.41 12.04
C HIS A 7 1.86 0.99 10.64
N TYR A 8 1.20 0.31 9.72
CA TYR A 8 1.12 0.77 8.37
C TYR A 8 0.39 2.10 8.23
N ILE A 9 -0.74 2.23 8.95
CA ILE A 9 -1.54 3.46 8.92
C ILE A 9 -0.75 4.63 9.53
N GLU A 10 0.07 4.35 10.53
CA GLU A 10 0.86 5.38 11.19
C GLU A 10 2.09 5.83 10.39
N ALA A 11 2.50 5.05 9.42
CA ALA A 11 3.70 5.36 8.67
C ALA A 11 3.47 6.57 7.78
N ALA A 12 4.12 7.67 8.11
CA ALA A 12 4.09 8.88 7.30
C ALA A 12 5.52 9.22 6.91
N VAL A 13 5.77 9.30 5.61
CA VAL A 13 7.09 9.67 5.09
C VAL A 13 6.94 11.00 4.41
N ALA A 14 7.65 12.01 4.91
CA ALA A 14 7.67 13.32 4.29
C ALA A 14 8.42 13.26 2.97
N GLY A 15 8.00 14.07 1.99
CA GLY A 15 8.62 14.08 0.67
C GLY A 15 10.11 14.38 0.70
N ASP A 16 10.58 15.12 1.70
CA ASP A 16 11.99 15.46 1.83
C ASP A 16 12.83 14.34 2.44
N GLU A 17 12.22 13.23 2.86
CA GLU A 17 12.94 12.08 3.40
C GLU A 17 13.37 11.12 2.30
N VAL A 18 12.91 11.32 1.07
CA VAL A 18 13.27 10.46 -0.06
C VAL A 18 13.81 11.32 -1.19
N THR A 19 14.67 10.70 -2.01
CA THR A 19 15.27 11.39 -3.15
C THR A 19 14.53 11.12 -4.44
N ARG A 20 13.68 10.09 -4.48
CA ARG A 20 12.94 9.70 -5.68
C ARG A 20 11.45 9.67 -5.40
N CYS A 21 10.70 10.14 -6.36
CA CYS A 21 9.24 10.17 -6.27
C CYS A 21 8.64 8.89 -6.86
N LYS A 22 7.37 8.61 -6.51
CA LYS A 22 6.61 7.54 -7.15
C LYS A 22 6.66 7.72 -8.67
N PRO A 23 6.74 6.65 -9.43
CA PRO A 23 6.55 5.24 -9.07
C PRO A 23 7.81 4.53 -8.54
N ASP A 24 8.85 5.27 -8.16
CA ASP A 24 10.01 4.66 -7.53
C ASP A 24 9.60 4.12 -6.15
N PRO A 25 10.05 2.93 -5.75
CA PRO A 25 9.61 2.33 -4.48
C PRO A 25 10.22 2.96 -3.22
N GLU A 26 11.11 3.92 -3.35
CA GLU A 26 11.88 4.45 -2.21
C GLU A 26 10.99 4.90 -1.05
N ILE A 27 9.88 5.60 -1.34
CA ILE A 27 9.03 6.12 -0.27
C ILE A 27 8.44 4.99 0.58
N TYR A 28 8.05 3.88 -0.04
CA TYR A 28 7.46 2.75 0.69
C TYR A 28 8.52 1.92 1.40
N LEU A 29 9.69 1.77 0.77
CA LEU A 29 10.80 1.07 1.43
C LEU A 29 11.27 1.86 2.66
N THR A 30 11.29 3.19 2.58
CA THR A 30 11.64 4.05 3.70
C THR A 30 10.60 3.92 4.81
N ALA A 31 9.31 3.89 4.46
CA ALA A 31 8.25 3.72 5.45
C ALA A 31 8.37 2.40 6.18
N ALA A 32 8.59 1.30 5.45
CA ALA A 32 8.76 -0.02 6.07
C ALA A 32 9.97 -0.05 7.00
N SER A 33 11.06 0.57 6.58
CA SER A 33 12.27 0.65 7.40
C SER A 33 12.01 1.39 8.71
N LYS A 34 11.27 2.49 8.65
CA LYS A 34 10.93 3.25 9.85
C LYS A 34 10.11 2.44 10.83
N LEU A 35 9.27 1.54 10.34
CA LEU A 35 8.44 0.69 11.18
C LEU A 35 9.16 -0.58 11.61
N GLY A 36 10.34 -0.85 11.08
CA GLY A 36 11.07 -2.08 11.38
C GLY A 36 10.41 -3.31 10.79
N LEU A 37 9.69 -3.15 9.66
CA LEU A 37 8.95 -4.23 9.02
C LEU A 37 9.58 -4.57 7.67
N LYS A 38 9.36 -5.81 7.23
CA LYS A 38 9.72 -6.24 5.88
C LYS A 38 8.63 -5.82 4.92
N ALA A 39 8.99 -5.62 3.65
CA ALA A 39 8.01 -5.23 2.65
C ALA A 39 6.84 -6.21 2.58
N GLU A 40 7.11 -7.51 2.61
CA GLU A 40 6.06 -8.52 2.52
C GLU A 40 5.10 -8.51 3.71
N GLU A 41 5.43 -7.78 4.77
CA GLU A 41 4.56 -7.63 5.94
C GLU A 41 3.69 -6.38 5.86
N CYS A 42 3.81 -5.59 4.79
CA CYS A 42 3.14 -4.30 4.67
C CYS A 42 2.01 -4.35 3.65
N ILE A 43 0.96 -3.57 3.93
CA ILE A 43 -0.14 -3.35 3.00
C ILE A 43 -0.23 -1.85 2.74
N VAL A 44 -0.26 -1.47 1.46
CA VAL A 44 -0.39 -0.07 1.04
C VAL A 44 -1.83 0.19 0.59
N PHE A 45 -2.41 1.28 1.07
CA PHE A 45 -3.68 1.80 0.54
C PHE A 45 -3.33 2.96 -0.38
N GLU A 46 -3.74 2.89 -1.63
CA GLU A 46 -3.33 3.86 -2.63
C GLU A 46 -4.46 4.12 -3.61
N ASP A 47 -4.61 5.38 -4.04
CA ASP A 47 -5.64 5.78 -5.00
C ASP A 47 -5.05 6.18 -6.36
N ALA A 48 -3.74 6.22 -6.51
CA ALA A 48 -3.08 6.66 -7.73
C ALA A 48 -2.24 5.53 -8.34
N GLU A 49 -2.19 5.51 -9.66
CA GLU A 49 -1.45 4.48 -10.39
C GLU A 49 0.03 4.46 -10.01
N ALA A 50 0.65 5.65 -9.92
CA ALA A 50 2.07 5.73 -9.57
C ALA A 50 2.35 5.17 -8.19
N GLY A 51 1.42 5.37 -7.24
CA GLY A 51 1.58 4.82 -5.90
C GLY A 51 1.42 3.32 -5.87
N ILE A 52 0.48 2.78 -6.65
CA ILE A 52 0.30 1.34 -6.76
C ILE A 52 1.57 0.70 -7.32
N GLU A 53 2.13 1.28 -8.38
CA GLU A 53 3.35 0.77 -8.99
C GLU A 53 4.52 0.82 -8.00
N ALA A 54 4.66 1.94 -7.28
CA ALA A 54 5.74 2.09 -6.30
C ALA A 54 5.65 1.03 -5.21
N ALA A 55 4.45 0.77 -4.70
CA ALA A 55 4.25 -0.22 -3.65
C ALA A 55 4.54 -1.63 -4.16
N LYS A 56 4.11 -1.95 -5.38
CA LYS A 56 4.38 -3.27 -5.96
C LYS A 56 5.88 -3.46 -6.20
N ARG A 57 6.56 -2.41 -6.65
CA ARG A 57 8.02 -2.47 -6.83
C ARG A 57 8.74 -2.64 -5.50
N ALA A 58 8.14 -2.14 -4.41
CA ALA A 58 8.71 -2.32 -3.07
C ALA A 58 8.46 -3.73 -2.52
N GLY A 59 7.64 -4.53 -3.18
CA GLY A 59 7.32 -5.89 -2.73
C GLY A 59 6.18 -5.95 -1.73
N MET A 60 5.34 -4.91 -1.70
CA MET A 60 4.23 -4.81 -0.75
C MET A 60 2.91 -5.22 -1.39
N ARG A 61 1.92 -5.59 -0.55
CA ARG A 61 0.56 -5.79 -1.00
C ARG A 61 -0.13 -4.44 -1.12
N VAL A 62 -1.01 -4.30 -2.10
CA VAL A 62 -1.67 -3.02 -2.37
C VAL A 62 -3.18 -3.19 -2.42
N VAL A 63 -3.86 -2.33 -1.66
CA VAL A 63 -5.31 -2.17 -1.75
C VAL A 63 -5.56 -0.84 -2.45
N ALA A 64 -6.13 -0.89 -3.64
CA ALA A 64 -6.42 0.32 -4.40
C ALA A 64 -7.78 0.88 -4.02
N LEU A 65 -7.85 2.21 -3.85
CA LEU A 65 -9.08 2.93 -3.53
C LEU A 65 -9.63 3.56 -4.80
N ALA A 66 -10.87 3.20 -5.16
CA ALA A 66 -11.51 3.70 -6.37
C ALA A 66 -12.12 5.08 -6.11
N THR A 67 -11.29 6.04 -5.73
CA THR A 67 -11.71 7.41 -5.44
C THR A 67 -11.31 8.36 -6.57
N THR A 68 -10.09 8.25 -7.07
CA THR A 68 -9.57 9.08 -8.16
C THR A 68 -9.79 8.44 -9.52
N PHE A 69 -9.55 7.12 -9.61
CA PHE A 69 -9.71 6.36 -10.84
C PHE A 69 -10.88 5.41 -10.71
N SER A 70 -11.46 5.03 -11.84
CA SER A 70 -12.55 4.05 -11.85
C SER A 70 -12.03 2.67 -11.47
N ARG A 71 -12.95 1.82 -11.00
CA ARG A 71 -12.61 0.43 -10.71
C ARG A 71 -12.08 -0.28 -11.96
N GLU A 72 -12.68 0.01 -13.11
CA GLU A 72 -12.24 -0.61 -14.38
C GLU A 72 -10.79 -0.29 -14.69
N PHE A 73 -10.38 0.97 -14.46
CA PHE A 73 -8.99 1.35 -14.67
C PHE A 73 -8.08 0.64 -13.66
N LEU A 74 -8.49 0.59 -12.39
CA LEU A 74 -7.66 -0.01 -11.36
C LEU A 74 -7.48 -1.51 -11.57
N GLU A 75 -8.42 -2.17 -12.24
CA GLU A 75 -8.29 -3.58 -12.58
C GLU A 75 -7.17 -3.82 -13.59
N THR A 76 -6.71 -2.80 -14.28
CA THR A 76 -5.55 -2.91 -15.18
C THR A 76 -4.22 -2.79 -14.45
N THR A 77 -4.24 -2.43 -13.17
CA THR A 77 -3.03 -2.28 -12.36
C THR A 77 -2.72 -3.59 -11.63
N ASP A 78 -1.57 -3.62 -10.96
CA ASP A 78 -1.15 -4.79 -10.20
C ASP A 78 -1.67 -4.80 -8.77
N ALA A 79 -2.68 -3.99 -8.45
CA ALA A 79 -3.26 -3.95 -7.12
C ALA A 79 -3.79 -5.32 -6.73
N ASP A 80 -3.59 -5.70 -5.47
CA ASP A 80 -4.03 -6.99 -4.96
C ASP A 80 -5.51 -7.00 -4.64
N LEU A 81 -6.08 -5.83 -4.32
CA LEU A 81 -7.49 -5.69 -3.99
C LEU A 81 -7.93 -4.29 -4.38
N ILE A 82 -9.19 -4.14 -4.79
CA ILE A 82 -9.77 -2.84 -5.14
C ILE A 82 -11.02 -2.64 -4.29
N ILE A 83 -11.09 -1.52 -3.58
CA ILE A 83 -12.24 -1.17 -2.76
C ILE A 83 -12.72 0.23 -3.10
N ASN A 84 -13.98 0.52 -2.83
CA ASN A 84 -14.52 1.86 -3.05
C ASN A 84 -14.24 2.77 -1.87
N ASP A 85 -14.21 2.20 -0.66
CA ASP A 85 -13.90 2.95 0.53
C ASP A 85 -13.45 1.98 1.63
N PHE A 86 -12.91 2.51 2.74
CA PHE A 86 -12.37 1.67 3.80
C PHE A 86 -13.41 0.78 4.47
N ARG A 87 -14.69 1.08 4.35
CA ARG A 87 -15.75 0.26 4.93
C ARG A 87 -15.95 -1.06 4.18
N ASP A 88 -15.38 -1.16 2.98
CA ASP A 88 -15.53 -2.36 2.15
C ASP A 88 -14.54 -3.46 2.52
N ILE A 89 -13.68 -3.23 3.51
CA ILE A 89 -12.66 -4.20 3.87
C ILE A 89 -12.62 -4.38 5.38
N ASP A 90 -12.32 -5.59 5.82
CA ASP A 90 -12.18 -5.89 7.25
C ASP A 90 -10.77 -6.38 7.57
N VAL A 91 -10.48 -6.53 8.87
CA VAL A 91 -9.17 -6.94 9.35
C VAL A 91 -8.80 -8.33 8.85
N ALA A 92 -9.78 -9.23 8.78
CA ALA A 92 -9.51 -10.60 8.33
C ALA A 92 -9.03 -10.62 6.88
N THR A 93 -9.66 -9.81 6.01
CA THR A 93 -9.26 -9.72 4.62
C THR A 93 -7.85 -9.12 4.50
N LEU A 94 -7.57 -8.05 5.25
CA LEU A 94 -6.23 -7.44 5.24
C LEU A 94 -5.18 -8.44 5.70
N ARG A 95 -5.49 -9.19 6.75
CA ARG A 95 -4.55 -10.16 7.28
C ARG A 95 -4.24 -11.26 6.26
N SER A 96 -5.25 -11.69 5.52
CA SER A 96 -5.04 -12.73 4.51
C SER A 96 -4.12 -12.29 3.38
N LEU A 97 -4.04 -10.98 3.10
CA LEU A 97 -3.15 -10.47 2.06
C LEU A 97 -1.68 -10.63 2.43
N VAL A 98 -1.33 -10.57 3.71
CA VAL A 98 0.06 -10.67 4.15
C VAL A 98 0.44 -12.04 4.68
N GLU A 99 -0.52 -12.90 5.00
CA GLU A 99 -0.26 -14.22 5.56
C GLU A 99 -0.23 -15.35 4.52
N CYS A 100 -0.47 -15.03 3.28
CA CYS A 100 -0.48 -16.05 2.22
C CYS A 100 0.86 -16.70 2.03
#